data_8a4a400a5a1a4b715a560accfe1f0898
#
_entry.id   8a4a400a5a1a4b715a560accfe1f0898
#
_cell.length_a   1.000
_cell.length_b   1.000
_cell.length_c   1.000
_cell.angle_alpha   90.00
_cell.angle_beta   90.00
_cell.angle_gamma   90.00
#
_symmetry.space_group_name_H-M   'P 1'
#
loop_
_entity.id
_entity.type
_entity.pdbx_description
1 polymer ?
#
loop_
_entity_poly.entity_id
_entity_poly.type
_entity_poly.pdbx_seq_one_letter_code
_entity_poly.pdbx_strand_id
1 'polypeptide(L)'
;KGADAVQALLAGKIDCVIIDNEPAKSFVASNEGLEILNTSYAEEEYAICFKKDNTELQTKVNGALKELIADGTLQEIVNKYIKAE
;
A
#
# COMPACT_ATOMS: atom_id res chain seq x y z
N LYS A 1 -14.56 0.36 -4.89
CA LYS A 1 -13.28 1.07 -4.90
C LYS A 1 -13.08 1.90 -3.64
N GLY A 2 -11.83 2.16 -3.29
CA GLY A 2 -11.49 2.99 -2.14
C GLY A 2 -12.07 4.39 -2.22
N ALA A 3 -12.00 5.02 -3.38
CA ALA A 3 -12.55 6.36 -3.58
C ALA A 3 -14.07 6.42 -3.33
N ASP A 4 -14.79 5.41 -3.78
CA ASP A 4 -16.25 5.34 -3.56
C ASP A 4 -16.57 5.18 -2.07
N ALA A 5 -15.80 4.38 -1.36
CA ALA A 5 -15.97 4.20 0.09
C ALA A 5 -15.70 5.50 0.85
N VAL A 6 -14.64 6.23 0.47
CA VAL A 6 -14.32 7.52 1.08
C VAL A 6 -15.42 8.55 0.81
N GLN A 7 -16.00 8.60 -0.38
CA GLN A 7 -17.12 9.49 -0.67
C GLN A 7 -18.36 9.14 0.15
N ALA A 8 -18.65 7.86 0.34
CA ALA A 8 -19.73 7.41 1.19
C ALA A 8 -19.51 7.82 2.65
N LEU A 9 -18.27 7.76 3.14
CA LEU A 9 -17.90 8.21 4.47
C LEU A 9 -18.13 9.73 4.63
N LEU A 10 -17.65 10.51 3.68
CA LEU A 10 -17.83 11.98 3.68
C LEU A 10 -19.29 12.37 3.61
N ALA A 11 -20.10 11.59 2.91
CA ALA A 11 -21.55 11.82 2.81
C ALA A 11 -22.35 11.34 4.04
N GLY A 12 -21.68 10.74 5.03
CA GLY A 12 -22.34 10.25 6.24
C GLY A 12 -23.13 8.96 6.06
N LYS A 13 -22.91 8.26 4.96
CA LYS A 13 -23.63 7.00 4.69
C LYS A 13 -23.02 5.80 5.41
N ILE A 14 -21.75 5.88 5.76
CA ILE A 14 -21.03 4.86 6.52
C ILE A 14 -20.22 5.52 7.63
N ASP A 15 -19.76 4.76 8.59
CA ASP A 15 -19.10 5.27 9.79
C ASP A 15 -17.57 5.23 9.70
N CYS A 16 -17.01 4.30 8.94
CA CYS A 16 -15.57 4.19 8.75
C CYS A 16 -15.23 3.42 7.46
N VAL A 17 -13.97 3.46 7.08
CA VAL A 17 -13.42 2.70 5.96
C VAL A 17 -12.19 1.94 6.43
N ILE A 18 -12.13 0.66 6.11
CA ILE A 18 -10.94 -0.16 6.34
C ILE A 18 -10.24 -0.32 5.01
N ILE A 19 -9.02 0.17 4.92
CA ILE A 19 -8.26 0.27 3.67
C ILE A 19 -6.77 0.22 3.96
N ASP A 20 -5.96 -0.07 2.96
CA ASP A 20 -4.51 -0.02 3.07
C ASP A 20 -4.04 1.36 3.52
N ASN A 21 -2.98 1.38 4.32
CA ASN A 21 -2.49 2.59 4.97
C ASN A 21 -2.01 3.68 3.98
N GLU A 22 -1.28 3.32 2.93
CA GLU A 22 -0.76 4.32 1.99
C GLU A 22 -1.86 5.02 1.19
N PRO A 23 -2.84 4.30 0.59
CA PRO A 23 -4.00 4.97 0.03
C PRO A 23 -4.78 5.81 1.05
N ALA A 24 -4.91 5.32 2.30
CA ALA A 24 -5.58 6.07 3.35
C ALA A 24 -4.92 7.44 3.59
N LYS A 25 -3.59 7.48 3.65
CA LYS A 25 -2.85 8.73 3.79
C LYS A 25 -3.14 9.72 2.66
N SER A 26 -3.19 9.22 1.43
CA SER A 26 -3.51 10.06 0.27
C SER A 26 -4.92 10.63 0.35
N PHE A 27 -5.90 9.83 0.76
CA PHE A 27 -7.28 10.30 0.91
C PHE A 27 -7.42 11.34 2.01
N VAL A 28 -6.75 11.15 3.13
CA VAL A 28 -6.76 12.13 4.23
C VAL A 28 -6.09 13.44 3.81
N ALA A 29 -5.00 13.37 3.07
CA ALA A 29 -4.32 14.55 2.57
C ALA A 29 -5.17 15.35 1.57
N SER A 30 -6.04 14.68 0.84
CA SER A 30 -6.86 15.29 -0.23
C SER A 30 -8.26 15.70 0.21
N ASN A 31 -8.71 15.32 1.38
CA ASN A 31 -10.06 15.57 1.86
C ASN A 31 -10.06 16.03 3.32
N GLU A 32 -10.73 17.14 3.60
CA GLU A 32 -10.89 17.60 4.97
C GLU A 32 -11.90 16.75 5.74
N GLY A 33 -11.72 16.67 7.04
CA GLY A 33 -12.64 15.96 7.92
C GLY A 33 -12.41 14.46 8.05
N LEU A 34 -11.32 13.97 7.49
CA LEU A 34 -10.91 12.57 7.61
C LEU A 34 -9.70 12.43 8.52
N GLU A 35 -9.65 11.36 9.26
CA GLU A 35 -8.47 11.01 10.06
C GLU A 35 -8.21 9.51 9.99
N ILE A 36 -6.96 9.13 10.21
CA ILE A 36 -6.55 7.72 10.31
C ILE A 36 -6.42 7.40 11.79
N LEU A 37 -7.13 6.36 12.24
CA LEU A 37 -7.00 5.89 13.62
C LEU A 37 -5.59 5.32 13.84
N ASN A 38 -5.05 5.59 15.02
CA ASN A 38 -3.71 5.11 15.38
C ASN A 38 -3.75 3.66 15.87
N THR A 39 -4.40 2.79 15.09
CA THR A 39 -4.45 1.35 15.35
C THR A 39 -4.31 0.60 14.04
N SER A 40 -3.81 -0.64 14.11
CA SER A 40 -3.77 -1.53 12.95
C SER A 40 -4.94 -2.48 13.02
N TYR A 41 -5.70 -2.60 11.92
CA TYR A 41 -6.72 -3.63 11.77
C TYR A 41 -6.09 -4.96 11.36
N ALA A 42 -5.18 -4.91 10.40
CA ALA A 42 -4.42 -6.06 9.93
C ALA A 42 -3.06 -5.61 9.43
N GLU A 43 -2.06 -6.47 9.58
CA GLU A 43 -0.76 -6.27 8.97
C GLU A 43 -0.64 -7.26 7.83
N GLU A 44 -0.19 -6.80 6.67
CA GLU A 44 -0.04 -7.62 5.49
C GLU A 44 1.40 -7.58 5.01
N GLU A 45 1.85 -8.72 4.50
CA GLU A 45 3.14 -8.83 3.86
C GLU A 45 2.91 -9.34 2.44
N TYR A 46 3.71 -8.85 1.51
CA TYR A 46 3.67 -9.29 0.13
C TYR A 46 4.92 -10.08 -0.21
N ALA A 47 4.76 -11.03 -1.10
CA ALA A 47 5.87 -11.86 -1.52
C ALA A 47 5.77 -12.21 -3.00
N ILE A 48 6.93 -12.48 -3.58
CA ILE A 48 7.03 -12.96 -4.96
C ILE A 48 7.24 -14.48 -4.89
N CYS A 49 6.42 -15.23 -5.62
CA CYS A 49 6.50 -16.67 -5.63
C CYS A 49 7.30 -17.19 -6.82
N PHE A 50 8.08 -18.22 -6.58
CA PHE A 50 8.88 -18.89 -7.61
C PHE A 50 8.54 -20.37 -7.66
N LYS A 51 8.83 -21.00 -8.80
CA LYS A 51 8.77 -22.45 -8.88
C LYS A 51 9.74 -23.03 -7.84
N LYS A 52 9.32 -24.05 -7.13
CA LYS A 52 9.99 -24.58 -5.95
C LYS A 52 11.48 -24.87 -6.13
N ASP A 53 11.90 -25.34 -7.29
CA ASP A 53 13.29 -25.68 -7.55
C ASP A 53 14.11 -24.58 -8.22
N ASN A 54 13.48 -23.41 -8.49
CA ASN A 54 14.16 -22.30 -9.18
C ASN A 54 14.84 -21.34 -8.21
N THR A 55 15.81 -21.86 -7.47
CA THR A 55 16.57 -21.07 -6.49
C THR A 55 17.49 -20.06 -7.15
N GLU A 56 17.96 -20.32 -8.36
CA GLU A 56 18.81 -19.39 -9.10
C GLU A 56 18.06 -18.08 -9.40
N LEU A 57 16.85 -18.17 -9.91
CA LEU A 57 16.02 -16.99 -10.19
C LEU A 57 15.67 -16.26 -8.89
N GLN A 58 15.31 -16.98 -7.85
CA GLN A 58 15.02 -16.40 -6.54
C GLN A 58 16.21 -15.57 -6.02
N THR A 59 17.41 -16.13 -6.11
CA THR A 59 18.64 -15.43 -5.67
C THR A 59 18.87 -14.16 -6.46
N LYS A 60 18.70 -14.20 -7.78
CA LYS A 60 18.85 -13.03 -8.66
C LYS A 60 17.83 -11.94 -8.34
N VAL A 61 16.57 -12.30 -8.17
CA VAL A 61 15.51 -11.35 -7.86
C VAL A 61 15.71 -10.75 -6.47
N ASN A 62 16.07 -11.56 -5.47
CA ASN A 62 16.38 -11.05 -4.13
C ASN A 62 17.56 -10.07 -4.14
N GLY A 63 18.59 -10.35 -4.93
CA GLY A 63 19.73 -9.45 -5.10
C GLY A 63 19.31 -8.12 -5.72
N ALA A 64 18.49 -8.16 -6.76
CA ALA A 64 17.96 -6.96 -7.40
C ALA A 64 17.08 -6.15 -6.44
N LEU A 65 16.21 -6.79 -5.67
CA LEU A 65 15.37 -6.12 -4.68
C LEU A 65 16.21 -5.43 -3.60
N LYS A 66 17.27 -6.09 -3.12
CA LYS A 66 18.16 -5.47 -2.14
C LYS A 66 18.82 -4.19 -2.67
N GLU A 67 19.25 -4.19 -3.92
CA GLU A 67 19.81 -3.00 -4.56
C GLU A 67 18.76 -1.88 -4.72
N LEU A 68 17.56 -2.23 -5.14
CA LEU A 68 16.45 -1.27 -5.30
C LEU A 68 16.03 -0.65 -3.97
N ILE A 69 16.06 -1.42 -2.89
CA ILE A 69 15.79 -0.91 -1.55
C ILE A 69 16.91 0.03 -1.10
N ALA A 70 18.16 -0.38 -1.31
CA ALA A 70 19.32 0.38 -0.84
C ALA A 70 19.46 1.74 -1.54
N ASP A 71 19.13 1.83 -2.83
CA ASP A 71 19.26 3.08 -3.60
C ASP A 71 17.99 3.95 -3.59
N GLY A 72 16.92 3.51 -2.93
CA GLY A 72 15.67 4.26 -2.83
C GLY A 72 14.72 4.08 -4.01
N THR A 73 15.09 3.33 -5.04
CA THR A 73 14.23 3.14 -6.23
C THR A 73 12.93 2.43 -5.89
N LEU A 74 12.98 1.41 -5.03
CA LEU A 74 11.76 0.69 -4.63
C LEU A 74 10.76 1.64 -3.96
N GLN A 75 11.23 2.51 -3.08
CA GLN A 75 10.36 3.47 -2.41
C GLN A 75 9.74 4.46 -3.41
N GLU A 76 10.49 4.88 -4.42
CA GLU A 76 9.96 5.73 -5.49
C GLU A 76 8.84 5.04 -6.27
N ILE A 77 9.02 3.75 -6.58
CA ILE A 77 8.00 2.96 -7.26
C ILE A 77 6.74 2.82 -6.39
N VAL A 78 6.91 2.52 -5.11
CA VAL A 78 5.79 2.45 -4.16
C VAL A 78 5.03 3.77 -4.13
N ASN A 79 5.72 4.89 -4.02
CA ASN A 79 5.11 6.21 -3.97
C ASN A 79 4.38 6.57 -5.27
N LYS A 80 4.83 6.03 -6.40
CA LYS A 80 4.21 6.27 -7.70
C LYS A 80 2.91 5.50 -7.89
N TYR A 81 2.84 4.26 -7.45
CA TYR A 81 1.73 3.36 -7.74
C TYR A 81 0.78 3.12 -6.57
N ILE A 82 1.25 3.19 -5.34
CA ILE A 82 0.43 2.97 -4.15
C ILE A 82 -0.01 4.32 -3.60
N LYS A 83 -1.15 4.78 -4.08
CA LYS A 83 -1.75 6.07 -3.72
C LYS A 83 -3.26 5.99 -3.82
N ALA A 84 -3.97 7.07 -3.47
CA ALA A 84 -5.42 7.14 -3.59
C ALA A 84 -5.86 6.95 -5.05
N GLU A 85 -6.85 6.10 -5.25
CA GLU A 85 -7.43 5.81 -6.57
C GLU A 85 -8.42 6.88 -7.02
#